data_f340b7d738336b65c6d5687200d13c96
#
_entry.id   f340b7d738336b65c6d5687200d13c96
#
_cell.length_a   1.000
_cell.length_b   1.000
_cell.length_c   1.000
_cell.angle_alpha   90.00
_cell.angle_beta   90.00
_cell.angle_gamma   90.00
#
_symmetry.space_group_name_H-M   'P 1'
#
loop_
_entity.id
_entity.type
_entity.pdbx_description
1 polymer ?
#
loop_
_entity_poly.entity_id
_entity_poly.type
_entity_poly.pdbx_seq_one_letter_code
_entity_poly.pdbx_strand_id
1 'polypeptide(L)'
;MLEIAIIVAAIAIGSGIALVSGGLVGIGEGYVAGKAVEAMARQPEMEGSIRTTMILGQAVSESGAIYSLAVVLLLIFTVALPLVDRLLELL
;
A
#
# COMPACT_ATOMS: atom_id res chain seq x y z
N MET A 1 -24.52 14.33 14.30
CA MET A 1 -24.44 13.91 12.88
C MET A 1 -23.25 14.54 12.15
N LEU A 2 -23.04 15.85 12.32
CA LEU A 2 -21.93 16.53 11.65
C LEU A 2 -20.56 16.00 12.10
N GLU A 3 -20.39 15.73 13.38
CA GLU A 3 -19.15 15.19 13.93
C GLU A 3 -18.80 13.84 13.30
N ILE A 4 -19.79 12.98 13.15
CA ILE A 4 -19.61 11.67 12.52
C ILE A 4 -19.21 11.85 11.04
N ALA A 5 -19.89 12.75 10.33
CA ALA A 5 -19.59 13.02 8.93
C ALA A 5 -18.14 13.53 8.76
N ILE A 6 -17.69 14.41 9.64
CA ILE A 6 -16.33 14.95 9.62
C ILE A 6 -15.30 13.83 9.86
N ILE A 7 -15.53 12.98 10.86
CA ILE A 7 -14.62 11.88 11.18
C ILE A 7 -14.53 10.90 10.00
N VAL A 8 -15.66 10.51 9.44
CA VAL A 8 -15.68 9.57 8.31
C VAL A 8 -14.99 10.18 7.08
N ALA A 9 -15.26 11.45 6.80
CA ALA A 9 -14.60 12.15 5.69
C ALA A 9 -13.08 12.22 5.90
N ALA A 10 -12.65 12.52 7.12
CA ALA A 10 -11.22 12.59 7.46
C ALA A 10 -10.56 11.22 7.27
N ILE A 11 -11.21 10.14 7.69
CA ILE A 11 -10.70 8.78 7.50
C ILE A 11 -10.62 8.44 6.02
N ALA A 12 -11.65 8.77 5.23
CA ALA A 12 -11.66 8.49 3.81
C ALA A 12 -10.51 9.22 3.08
N ILE A 13 -10.34 10.50 3.34
CA ILE A 13 -9.28 11.30 2.72
C ILE A 13 -7.91 10.86 3.21
N GLY A 14 -7.75 10.67 4.52
CA GLY A 14 -6.50 10.21 5.11
C GLY A 14 -6.10 8.83 4.60
N SER A 15 -7.06 7.92 4.43
CA SER A 15 -6.83 6.60 3.86
C SER A 15 -6.33 6.69 2.43
N GLY A 16 -6.94 7.55 1.61
CA GLY A 16 -6.47 7.77 0.25
C GLY A 16 -5.04 8.29 0.20
N ILE A 17 -4.70 9.23 1.08
CA ILE A 17 -3.32 9.76 1.20
C ILE A 17 -2.36 8.67 1.65
N ALA A 18 -2.73 7.88 2.67
CA ALA A 18 -1.88 6.80 3.18
C ALA A 18 -1.59 5.75 2.11
N LEU A 19 -2.55 5.44 1.26
CA LEU A 19 -2.39 4.44 0.20
C LEU A 19 -1.51 4.90 -0.96
N VAL A 20 -1.17 6.18 -1.03
CA VAL A 20 -0.16 6.68 -1.99
C VAL A 20 1.18 5.98 -1.76
N SER A 21 1.48 5.53 -0.53
CA SER A 21 2.68 4.76 -0.23
C SER A 21 2.80 3.51 -1.12
N GLY A 22 1.67 2.87 -1.47
CA GLY A 22 1.67 1.73 -2.40
C GLY A 22 2.19 2.10 -3.78
N GLY A 23 1.80 3.27 -4.28
CA GLY A 23 2.31 3.78 -5.55
C GLY A 23 3.80 4.10 -5.50
N LEU A 24 4.26 4.68 -4.39
CA LEU A 24 5.69 4.99 -4.20
C LEU A 24 6.53 3.72 -4.12
N VAL A 25 6.05 2.72 -3.38
CA VAL A 25 6.70 1.40 -3.32
C VAL A 25 6.72 0.76 -4.72
N GLY A 26 5.64 0.88 -5.48
CA GLY A 26 5.56 0.37 -6.84
C GLY A 26 6.61 0.98 -7.76
N ILE A 27 6.90 2.27 -7.63
CA ILE A 27 7.98 2.92 -8.38
C ILE A 27 9.33 2.30 -8.00
N GLY A 28 9.59 2.10 -6.70
CA GLY A 28 10.83 1.49 -6.22
C GLY A 28 10.99 0.06 -6.72
N GLU A 29 9.94 -0.73 -6.64
CA GLU A 29 9.95 -2.12 -7.12
C GLU A 29 10.12 -2.19 -8.63
N GLY A 30 9.49 -1.29 -9.38
CA GLY A 30 9.67 -1.18 -10.81
C GLY A 30 11.09 -0.79 -11.20
N TYR A 31 11.72 0.10 -10.44
CA TYR A 31 13.13 0.45 -10.63
C TYR A 31 14.03 -0.76 -10.45
N VAL A 32 13.82 -1.52 -9.38
CA VAL A 32 14.59 -2.75 -9.13
C VAL A 32 14.39 -3.75 -10.27
N ALA A 33 13.14 -3.94 -10.72
CA ALA A 33 12.84 -4.85 -11.83
C ALA A 33 13.55 -4.43 -13.12
N GLY A 34 13.52 -3.14 -13.44
CA GLY A 34 14.22 -2.61 -14.61
C GLY A 34 15.72 -2.85 -14.57
N LYS A 35 16.34 -2.62 -13.41
CA LYS A 35 17.77 -2.89 -13.22
C LYS A 35 18.09 -4.38 -13.30
N ALA A 36 17.23 -5.24 -12.76
CA ALA A 36 17.42 -6.68 -12.84
C ALA A 36 17.34 -7.18 -14.29
N VAL A 37 16.38 -6.68 -15.07
CA VAL A 37 16.26 -7.05 -16.49
C VAL A 37 17.51 -6.64 -17.27
N GLU A 38 18.01 -5.42 -17.04
CA GLU A 38 19.27 -4.97 -17.66
C GLU A 38 20.43 -5.85 -17.28
N ALA A 39 20.54 -6.23 -16.01
CA ALA A 39 21.62 -7.10 -15.52
C ALA A 39 21.53 -8.51 -16.14
N MET A 40 20.34 -9.07 -16.26
CA MET A 40 20.12 -10.36 -16.90
C MET A 40 20.53 -10.33 -18.38
N ALA A 41 20.25 -9.23 -19.07
CA ALA A 41 20.63 -9.05 -20.46
C ALA A 41 22.15 -9.02 -20.65
N ARG A 42 22.88 -8.46 -19.68
CA ARG A 42 24.34 -8.41 -19.70
C ARG A 42 24.98 -9.70 -19.24
N GLN A 43 24.36 -10.40 -18.32
CA GLN A 43 24.88 -11.61 -17.69
C GLN A 43 23.80 -12.70 -17.65
N PRO A 44 23.44 -13.28 -18.80
CA PRO A 44 22.38 -14.29 -18.84
C PRO A 44 22.65 -15.50 -17.95
N GLU A 45 23.90 -15.83 -17.71
CA GLU A 45 24.30 -16.94 -16.84
C GLU A 45 23.97 -16.67 -15.36
N MET A 46 23.73 -15.42 -14.98
CA MET A 46 23.38 -15.02 -13.63
C MET A 46 21.88 -14.81 -13.43
N GLU A 47 21.06 -15.15 -14.41
CA GLU A 47 19.61 -14.88 -14.37
C GLU A 47 18.95 -15.37 -13.09
N GLY A 48 19.20 -16.61 -12.68
CA GLY A 48 18.59 -17.18 -11.48
C GLY A 48 18.93 -16.40 -10.21
N SER A 49 20.19 -16.03 -10.03
CA SER A 49 20.64 -15.27 -8.87
C SER A 49 20.08 -13.85 -8.86
N ILE A 50 20.06 -13.21 -10.02
CA ILE A 50 19.53 -11.85 -10.17
C ILE A 50 18.02 -11.85 -9.88
N ARG A 51 17.27 -12.81 -10.41
CA ARG A 51 15.83 -12.93 -10.18
C ARG A 51 15.52 -13.12 -8.70
N THR A 52 16.24 -14.02 -8.03
CA THR A 52 16.03 -14.29 -6.60
C THR A 52 16.29 -13.03 -5.76
N THR A 53 17.39 -12.33 -6.03
CA THR A 53 17.73 -11.10 -5.31
C THR A 53 16.72 -10.00 -5.57
N MET A 54 16.24 -9.88 -6.80
CA MET A 54 15.19 -8.94 -7.18
C MET A 54 13.91 -9.19 -6.36
N ILE A 55 13.43 -10.44 -6.35
CA ILE A 55 12.21 -10.81 -5.63
C ILE A 55 12.35 -10.53 -4.14
N LEU A 56 13.49 -10.87 -3.55
CA LEU A 56 13.75 -10.61 -2.14
C LEU A 56 13.72 -9.11 -1.83
N GLY A 57 14.36 -8.30 -2.63
CA GLY A 57 14.35 -6.84 -2.48
C GLY A 57 12.96 -6.26 -2.63
N GLN A 58 12.20 -6.72 -3.61
CA GLN A 58 10.84 -6.28 -3.83
C GLN A 58 9.92 -6.69 -2.67
N ALA A 59 10.07 -7.90 -2.16
CA ALA A 59 9.26 -8.37 -1.03
C ALA A 59 9.50 -7.54 0.23
N VAL A 60 10.74 -7.17 0.52
CA VAL A 60 11.07 -6.31 1.66
C VAL A 60 10.50 -4.90 1.44
N SER A 61 10.62 -4.36 0.23
CA SER A 61 10.07 -3.05 -0.11
C SER A 61 8.55 -3.00 0.01
N GLU A 62 7.86 -4.07 -0.37
CA GLU A 62 6.40 -4.17 -0.32
C GLU A 62 5.85 -4.02 1.09
N SER A 63 6.62 -4.36 2.12
CA SER A 63 6.17 -4.27 3.51
C SER A 63 5.68 -2.87 3.88
N GLY A 64 6.27 -1.82 3.30
CA GLY A 64 5.83 -0.44 3.53
C GLY A 64 4.39 -0.18 3.06
N ALA A 65 4.03 -0.69 1.89
CA ALA A 65 2.67 -0.59 1.37
C ALA A 65 1.68 -1.44 2.20
N ILE A 66 2.10 -2.60 2.65
CA ILE A 66 1.28 -3.49 3.47
C ILE A 66 0.96 -2.84 4.82
N TYR A 67 1.92 -2.18 5.46
CA TYR A 67 1.68 -1.47 6.73
C TYR A 67 0.63 -0.37 6.56
N SER A 68 0.71 0.42 5.50
CA SER A 68 -0.28 1.47 5.23
C SER A 68 -1.66 0.88 4.98
N LEU A 69 -1.73 -0.19 4.20
CA LEU A 69 -2.99 -0.89 3.95
C LEU A 69 -3.60 -1.43 5.25
N ALA A 70 -2.79 -2.03 6.11
CA ALA A 70 -3.26 -2.56 7.39
C ALA A 70 -3.86 -1.45 8.26
N VAL A 71 -3.19 -0.30 8.37
CA VAL A 71 -3.70 0.84 9.14
C VAL A 71 -5.03 1.35 8.55
N VAL A 72 -5.11 1.48 7.23
CA VAL A 72 -6.33 1.93 6.55
C VAL A 72 -7.49 0.96 6.81
N LEU A 73 -7.26 -0.35 6.68
CA LEU A 73 -8.29 -1.35 6.93
C LEU A 73 -8.75 -1.31 8.39
N LEU A 74 -7.84 -1.16 9.35
CA LEU A 74 -8.20 -1.01 10.75
C LEU A 74 -9.08 0.22 10.97
N LEU A 75 -8.73 1.35 10.39
CA LEU A 75 -9.53 2.58 10.53
C LEU A 75 -10.92 2.42 9.91
N ILE A 76 -11.02 1.79 8.75
CA ILE A 76 -12.30 1.59 8.07
C ILE A 76 -13.19 0.65 8.88
N PHE A 77 -12.68 -0.52 9.27
CA PHE A 77 -13.51 -1.55 9.91
C PHE A 77 -13.80 -1.26 11.38
N THR A 78 -12.87 -0.63 12.11
CA THR A 78 -13.05 -0.38 13.55
C THR A 78 -13.63 0.97 13.87
N VAL A 79 -13.54 1.96 12.98
CA VAL A 79 -14.00 3.32 13.24
C VAL A 79 -15.03 3.78 12.21
N ALA A 80 -14.69 3.78 10.93
CA ALA A 80 -15.54 4.36 9.91
C ALA A 80 -16.88 3.64 9.75
N LEU A 81 -16.87 2.32 9.61
CA LEU A 81 -18.11 1.55 9.42
C LEU A 81 -19.04 1.62 10.64
N PRO A 82 -18.55 1.44 11.87
CA PRO A 82 -19.41 1.63 13.05
C PRO A 82 -20.02 3.04 13.13
N LEU A 83 -19.28 4.08 12.75
CA LEU A 83 -19.79 5.45 12.75
C LEU A 83 -20.82 5.68 11.66
N VAL A 84 -20.63 5.07 10.49
CA VAL A 84 -21.64 5.14 9.40
C VAL A 84 -22.94 4.46 9.85
N ASP A 85 -22.86 3.29 10.48
CA ASP A 85 -24.02 2.60 11.02
C ASP A 85 -24.74 3.48 12.05
N ARG A 86 -23.98 4.13 12.92
CA ARG A 86 -24.53 5.06 13.91
C ARG A 86 -25.23 6.26 13.25
N LEU A 87 -24.62 6.80 12.19
CA LEU A 87 -25.21 7.90 11.43
C LEU A 87 -26.56 7.49 10.82
N LEU A 88 -26.61 6.30 10.23
CA LEU A 88 -27.85 5.78 9.64
C LEU A 88 -28.95 5.61 10.67
N GLU A 89 -28.62 5.19 11.89
CA GLU A 89 -29.56 5.10 13.00
C GLU A 89 -30.15 6.47 13.38
N LEU A 90 -29.38 7.54 13.20
CA LEU A 90 -29.80 8.90 13.54
C LEU A 90 -30.69 9.54 12.47
N LEU A 91 -30.75 8.95 11.30
CA LEU A 91 -31.60 9.43 10.20
C LEU A 91 -33.00 8.84 10.30
#